data_3872843f195d6573c8048144fe9487b2
#
_entry.id   3872843f195d6573c8048144fe9487b2
#
_cell.length_a   1.000
_cell.length_b   1.000
_cell.length_c   1.000
_cell.angle_alpha   90.00
_cell.angle_beta   90.00
_cell.angle_gamma   90.00
#
_symmetry.space_group_name_H-M   'P 1'
#
loop_
_entity.id
_entity.type
_entity.pdbx_description
1 polymer ?
#
loop_
_entity_poly.entity_id
_entity_poly.type
_entity_poly.pdbx_seq_one_letter_code
_entity_poly.pdbx_strand_id
1 'polypeptide(L)'
;MIFSKIDFNDEEPLYVQIENYIKNMIASNLLVSNGKLPATRELSKLLGVSRNSVITAYENLEEEGILYTVKGRGTFVSQVKSVNEDGWKVAWSQRANDYGKLAEKLDIVKSEIPWEKNLISFKSISPDGELFDMEEFKKAFLNRISIEGHKILNYGYAKGYKPLIEYFLKYMEAKGVDTTSKDIIITNGFTEGLEMLLTAYTNKGDKIICENPTHNTAIKIMKVHGLDVIGVPMTEDGIDLNELEESLKNNDIKFGYLIPSYHNPTGIVMKGEKRYSVYNLFKKYNVPIIEDGFNEELLYNSTHVSPIAALDNGGSGVIYIGSFSKILFPGIRVGWILADKNVIDILESVKRCKNIHTSFLDQGILYEYLRSGSFERQIKKVRKVYKEKYELAVECINKYINPTFIWGEGGL
;
A
#
# COMPACT_ATOMS: atom_id res chain seq x y z
N MET A 1 -7.70 -31.90 -19.35
CA MET A 1 -7.63 -31.95 -20.83
C MET A 1 -8.93 -31.40 -21.38
N ILE A 2 -8.87 -30.54 -22.38
CA ILE A 2 -10.07 -29.92 -22.98
C ILE A 2 -10.92 -30.95 -23.73
N PHE A 3 -10.29 -31.95 -24.35
CA PHE A 3 -10.98 -33.04 -25.04
C PHE A 3 -11.28 -34.19 -24.07
N SER A 4 -12.58 -34.45 -23.83
CA SER A 4 -13.09 -35.56 -23.04
C SER A 4 -13.64 -36.67 -23.96
N LYS A 5 -13.85 -37.86 -23.42
CA LYS A 5 -14.54 -38.93 -24.15
C LYS A 5 -15.93 -38.42 -24.58
N ILE A 6 -16.27 -38.72 -25.85
CA ILE A 6 -17.60 -38.49 -26.44
C ILE A 6 -18.29 -39.84 -26.44
N ASP A 7 -19.55 -39.87 -26.10
CA ASP A 7 -20.40 -41.05 -26.36
C ASP A 7 -20.89 -40.96 -27.80
N PHE A 8 -20.26 -41.76 -28.67
CA PHE A 8 -20.63 -41.84 -30.08
C PHE A 8 -21.87 -42.73 -30.23
N ASN A 9 -22.77 -42.32 -31.14
CA ASN A 9 -23.94 -43.13 -31.54
C ASN A 9 -23.68 -43.80 -32.89
N ASP A 10 -24.53 -44.74 -33.25
CA ASP A 10 -24.48 -45.46 -34.52
C ASP A 10 -25.34 -44.80 -35.65
N GLU A 11 -25.98 -43.69 -35.36
CA GLU A 11 -26.90 -43.00 -36.28
C GLU A 11 -26.18 -42.13 -37.31
N GLU A 12 -25.00 -41.57 -36.94
CA GLU A 12 -24.23 -40.69 -37.82
C GLU A 12 -22.76 -41.19 -37.95
N PRO A 13 -22.14 -40.97 -39.14
CA PRO A 13 -20.70 -41.28 -39.29
C PRO A 13 -19.82 -40.64 -38.23
N LEU A 14 -18.82 -41.38 -37.73
CA LEU A 14 -17.92 -40.90 -36.64
C LEU A 14 -17.26 -39.54 -36.97
N TYR A 15 -16.88 -39.33 -38.22
CA TYR A 15 -16.24 -38.06 -38.60
C TYR A 15 -17.19 -36.87 -38.43
N VAL A 16 -18.50 -37.01 -38.74
CA VAL A 16 -19.51 -35.96 -38.56
C VAL A 16 -19.71 -35.65 -37.10
N GLN A 17 -19.72 -36.66 -36.23
CA GLN A 17 -19.85 -36.46 -34.79
C GLN A 17 -18.60 -35.73 -34.20
N ILE A 18 -17.43 -36.02 -34.75
CA ILE A 18 -16.16 -35.32 -34.36
C ILE A 18 -16.22 -33.87 -34.85
N GLU A 19 -16.68 -33.61 -36.06
CA GLU A 19 -16.86 -32.24 -36.57
C GLU A 19 -17.81 -31.42 -35.68
N ASN A 20 -18.97 -31.95 -35.36
CA ASN A 20 -19.98 -31.32 -34.51
C ASN A 20 -19.40 -31.05 -33.10
N TYR A 21 -18.63 -31.99 -32.56
CA TYR A 21 -17.96 -31.80 -31.27
C TYR A 21 -16.98 -30.63 -31.31
N ILE A 22 -16.14 -30.55 -32.33
CA ILE A 22 -15.18 -29.46 -32.49
C ILE A 22 -15.90 -28.13 -32.70
N LYS A 23 -16.94 -28.09 -33.54
CA LYS A 23 -17.79 -26.90 -33.77
C LYS A 23 -18.40 -26.41 -32.44
N ASN A 24 -18.94 -27.32 -31.64
CA ASN A 24 -19.53 -26.99 -30.33
C ASN A 24 -18.46 -26.46 -29.34
N MET A 25 -17.28 -27.01 -29.36
CA MET A 25 -16.16 -26.49 -28.51
C MET A 25 -15.73 -25.09 -28.95
N ILE A 26 -15.75 -24.80 -30.24
CA ILE A 26 -15.48 -23.46 -30.77
C ILE A 26 -16.59 -22.50 -30.39
N ALA A 27 -17.85 -22.91 -30.60
CA ALA A 27 -19.03 -22.10 -30.28
C ALA A 27 -19.15 -21.78 -28.78
N SER A 28 -18.69 -22.70 -27.90
CA SER A 28 -18.65 -22.50 -26.45
C SER A 28 -17.37 -21.81 -25.95
N ASN A 29 -16.52 -21.31 -26.85
CA ASN A 29 -15.23 -20.68 -26.55
C ASN A 29 -14.24 -21.60 -25.75
N LEU A 30 -14.45 -22.90 -25.77
CA LEU A 30 -13.50 -23.88 -25.21
C LEU A 30 -12.28 -24.04 -26.13
N LEU A 31 -12.49 -23.88 -27.45
CA LEU A 31 -11.43 -23.73 -28.45
C LEU A 31 -11.46 -22.32 -29.02
N VAL A 32 -10.45 -21.56 -28.76
CA VAL A 32 -10.36 -20.14 -29.19
C VAL A 32 -9.67 -20.00 -30.55
N SER A 33 -9.93 -18.91 -31.25
CA SER A 33 -9.24 -18.58 -32.53
C SER A 33 -7.70 -18.68 -32.36
N ASN A 34 -7.04 -19.25 -33.36
CA ASN A 34 -5.61 -19.63 -33.33
C ASN A 34 -5.22 -20.66 -32.27
N GLY A 35 -6.19 -21.24 -31.56
CA GLY A 35 -5.96 -22.36 -30.64
C GLY A 35 -5.49 -23.59 -31.41
N LYS A 36 -4.44 -24.25 -30.92
CA LYS A 36 -3.89 -25.46 -31.54
C LYS A 36 -4.70 -26.68 -31.15
N LEU A 37 -5.12 -27.47 -32.16
CA LEU A 37 -5.76 -28.76 -31.95
C LEU A 37 -4.71 -29.86 -31.73
N PRO A 38 -5.10 -30.98 -31.04
CA PRO A 38 -4.25 -32.18 -30.96
C PRO A 38 -3.92 -32.73 -32.35
N ALA A 39 -2.76 -33.33 -32.48
CA ALA A 39 -2.44 -34.07 -33.72
C ALA A 39 -3.47 -35.20 -33.94
N THR A 40 -3.75 -35.54 -35.22
CA THR A 40 -4.77 -36.55 -35.55
C THR A 40 -4.54 -37.91 -34.83
N ARG A 41 -3.29 -38.28 -34.61
CA ARG A 41 -2.96 -39.50 -33.82
C ARG A 41 -3.29 -39.32 -32.32
N GLU A 42 -3.13 -38.14 -31.80
CA GLU A 42 -3.39 -37.84 -30.41
C GLU A 42 -4.89 -37.78 -30.14
N LEU A 43 -5.63 -37.06 -31.00
CA LEU A 43 -7.09 -36.95 -30.87
C LEU A 43 -7.77 -38.29 -31.05
N SER A 44 -7.31 -39.15 -32.01
CA SER A 44 -7.87 -40.46 -32.21
C SER A 44 -7.73 -41.37 -30.97
N LYS A 45 -6.59 -41.26 -30.26
CA LYS A 45 -6.39 -41.98 -28.99
C LYS A 45 -7.28 -41.41 -27.86
N LEU A 46 -7.42 -40.09 -27.76
CA LEU A 46 -8.25 -39.43 -26.74
C LEU A 46 -9.72 -39.79 -26.88
N LEU A 47 -10.21 -39.83 -28.12
CA LEU A 47 -11.63 -40.12 -28.42
C LEU A 47 -11.91 -41.61 -28.59
N GLY A 48 -10.89 -42.48 -28.71
CA GLY A 48 -11.07 -43.93 -28.91
C GLY A 48 -11.57 -44.31 -30.30
N VAL A 49 -11.30 -43.48 -31.33
CA VAL A 49 -11.79 -43.66 -32.71
C VAL A 49 -10.65 -43.93 -33.70
N SER A 50 -11.01 -44.30 -34.94
CA SER A 50 -9.99 -44.49 -36.00
C SER A 50 -9.31 -43.16 -36.34
N ARG A 51 -8.02 -43.22 -36.67
CA ARG A 51 -7.29 -42.02 -37.11
C ARG A 51 -7.86 -41.43 -38.39
N ASN A 52 -8.38 -42.30 -39.30
CA ASN A 52 -8.94 -41.84 -40.55
C ASN A 52 -10.21 -40.98 -40.30
N SER A 53 -11.08 -41.36 -39.35
CA SER A 53 -12.24 -40.53 -39.00
C SER A 53 -11.83 -39.14 -38.49
N VAL A 54 -10.73 -39.04 -37.77
CA VAL A 54 -10.22 -37.74 -37.30
C VAL A 54 -9.60 -36.94 -38.47
N ILE A 55 -8.91 -37.62 -39.40
CA ILE A 55 -8.33 -36.95 -40.58
C ILE A 55 -9.48 -36.39 -41.42
N THR A 56 -10.50 -37.16 -41.76
CA THR A 56 -11.66 -36.71 -42.54
C THR A 56 -12.36 -35.55 -41.86
N ALA A 57 -12.58 -35.61 -40.54
CA ALA A 57 -13.17 -34.50 -39.79
C ALA A 57 -12.36 -33.20 -39.87
N TYR A 58 -11.03 -33.32 -39.79
CA TYR A 58 -10.15 -32.15 -39.88
C TYR A 58 -10.16 -31.57 -41.31
N GLU A 59 -10.09 -32.40 -42.33
CA GLU A 59 -10.13 -31.99 -43.72
C GLU A 59 -11.45 -31.25 -44.06
N ASN A 60 -12.60 -31.79 -43.65
CA ASN A 60 -13.89 -31.17 -43.83
C ASN A 60 -13.98 -29.80 -43.11
N LEU A 61 -13.50 -29.73 -41.87
CA LEU A 61 -13.46 -28.47 -41.09
C LEU A 61 -12.48 -27.43 -41.69
N GLU A 62 -11.42 -27.89 -42.36
CA GLU A 62 -10.53 -27.01 -43.14
C GLU A 62 -11.18 -26.50 -44.40
N GLU A 63 -11.91 -27.35 -45.14
CA GLU A 63 -12.71 -26.95 -46.31
C GLU A 63 -13.81 -25.94 -45.94
N GLU A 64 -14.42 -26.11 -44.78
CA GLU A 64 -15.39 -25.14 -44.23
C GLU A 64 -14.72 -23.85 -43.72
N GLY A 65 -13.39 -23.76 -43.69
CA GLY A 65 -12.65 -22.61 -43.20
C GLY A 65 -12.65 -22.44 -41.65
N ILE A 66 -13.12 -23.47 -40.94
CA ILE A 66 -13.19 -23.47 -39.45
C ILE A 66 -11.82 -23.81 -38.84
N LEU A 67 -11.05 -24.63 -39.52
CA LEU A 67 -9.68 -24.96 -39.16
C LEU A 67 -8.71 -24.51 -40.26
N TYR A 68 -7.43 -24.44 -39.92
CA TYR A 68 -6.34 -24.29 -40.89
C TYR A 68 -5.10 -25.05 -40.42
N THR A 69 -4.39 -25.64 -41.34
CA THR A 69 -3.15 -26.40 -41.03
C THR A 69 -1.91 -25.63 -41.50
N VAL A 70 -0.94 -25.53 -40.58
CA VAL A 70 0.39 -24.99 -40.87
C VAL A 70 1.39 -26.15 -40.92
N LYS A 71 2.01 -26.34 -42.10
CA LYS A 71 2.97 -27.44 -42.30
C LYS A 71 4.09 -27.44 -41.25
N GLY A 72 4.25 -28.50 -40.55
CA GLY A 72 5.24 -28.66 -39.47
C GLY A 72 4.85 -28.08 -38.13
N ARG A 73 3.73 -27.34 -38.02
CA ARG A 73 3.28 -26.71 -36.77
C ARG A 73 2.00 -27.33 -36.22
N GLY A 74 1.13 -27.85 -37.10
CA GLY A 74 -0.13 -28.50 -36.72
C GLY A 74 -1.38 -27.79 -37.22
N THR A 75 -2.53 -28.22 -36.77
CA THR A 75 -3.87 -27.69 -37.11
C THR A 75 -4.35 -26.75 -36.03
N PHE A 76 -4.98 -25.65 -36.45
CA PHE A 76 -5.41 -24.53 -35.59
C PHE A 76 -6.84 -24.12 -35.94
N VAL A 77 -7.55 -23.53 -34.97
CA VAL A 77 -8.86 -22.90 -35.21
C VAL A 77 -8.68 -21.63 -36.02
N SER A 78 -9.43 -21.48 -37.10
CA SER A 78 -9.44 -20.26 -37.90
C SER A 78 -9.95 -19.05 -37.09
N GLN A 79 -9.66 -17.83 -37.59
CA GLN A 79 -10.29 -16.63 -37.02
C GLN A 79 -11.81 -16.68 -37.37
N VAL A 80 -12.57 -17.30 -36.50
CA VAL A 80 -14.04 -17.18 -36.58
C VAL A 80 -14.40 -15.78 -36.10
N LYS A 81 -14.97 -14.93 -36.95
CA LYS A 81 -15.67 -13.74 -36.46
C LYS A 81 -16.78 -14.28 -35.57
N SER A 82 -16.63 -14.05 -34.25
CA SER A 82 -17.62 -14.47 -33.27
C SER A 82 -18.97 -13.83 -33.67
N VAL A 83 -19.96 -14.65 -33.88
CA VAL A 83 -21.36 -14.22 -34.20
C VAL A 83 -22.00 -13.53 -32.99
N ASN A 84 -21.35 -13.56 -31.83
CA ASN A 84 -21.76 -12.84 -30.63
C ASN A 84 -20.81 -11.67 -30.38
N GLU A 85 -21.04 -10.52 -31.00
CA GLU A 85 -20.39 -9.24 -30.69
C GLU A 85 -20.76 -8.71 -29.29
N ASP A 86 -21.76 -9.27 -28.64
CA ASP A 86 -22.16 -8.94 -27.28
C ASP A 86 -21.60 -9.94 -26.27
N GLY A 87 -20.27 -9.77 -25.98
CA GLY A 87 -19.70 -10.43 -24.81
C GLY A 87 -20.48 -10.09 -23.54
N TRP A 88 -20.51 -10.99 -22.57
CA TRP A 88 -21.17 -10.74 -21.29
C TRP A 88 -20.61 -9.48 -20.63
N LYS A 89 -21.41 -8.40 -20.63
CA LYS A 89 -21.06 -7.11 -20.04
C LYS A 89 -21.69 -6.99 -18.66
N VAL A 90 -20.86 -6.73 -17.67
CA VAL A 90 -21.31 -6.49 -16.30
C VAL A 90 -21.14 -5.01 -15.97
N ALA A 91 -22.18 -4.37 -15.48
CA ALA A 91 -22.15 -2.97 -15.03
C ALA A 91 -21.46 -2.88 -13.65
N TRP A 92 -20.14 -3.00 -13.61
CA TRP A 92 -19.34 -3.04 -12.38
C TRP A 92 -19.50 -1.81 -11.50
N SER A 93 -19.69 -0.63 -12.08
CA SER A 93 -19.93 0.61 -11.32
C SER A 93 -21.18 0.54 -10.45
N GLN A 94 -22.23 -0.16 -10.91
CA GLN A 94 -23.46 -0.36 -10.14
C GLN A 94 -23.30 -1.40 -9.03
N ARG A 95 -22.32 -2.31 -9.16
CA ARG A 95 -22.04 -3.37 -8.19
C ARG A 95 -21.05 -2.97 -7.10
N ALA A 96 -20.37 -1.83 -7.27
CA ALA A 96 -19.48 -1.32 -6.24
C ALA A 96 -20.26 -1.03 -4.95
N ASN A 97 -19.73 -1.46 -3.81
CA ASN A 97 -20.29 -1.15 -2.49
C ASN A 97 -20.01 0.32 -2.09
N ASP A 98 -20.54 0.75 -0.94
CA ASP A 98 -20.37 2.13 -0.46
C ASP A 98 -18.89 2.50 -0.26
N TYR A 99 -18.07 1.55 0.23
CA TYR A 99 -16.63 1.75 0.39
C TYR A 99 -15.97 2.07 -0.96
N GLY A 100 -16.20 1.25 -1.98
CA GLY A 100 -15.60 1.44 -3.30
C GLY A 100 -16.05 2.74 -3.97
N LYS A 101 -17.35 3.05 -3.91
CA LYS A 101 -17.91 4.30 -4.47
C LYS A 101 -17.35 5.54 -3.76
N LEU A 102 -17.24 5.49 -2.44
CA LEU A 102 -16.71 6.62 -1.66
C LEU A 102 -15.20 6.77 -1.87
N ALA A 103 -14.45 5.67 -1.96
CA ALA A 103 -13.03 5.70 -2.26
C ALA A 103 -12.73 6.36 -3.62
N GLU A 104 -13.52 6.02 -4.65
CA GLU A 104 -13.44 6.65 -5.97
C GLU A 104 -13.78 8.14 -5.90
N LYS A 105 -14.90 8.49 -5.25
CA LYS A 105 -15.36 9.89 -5.11
C LYS A 105 -14.35 10.78 -4.38
N LEU A 106 -13.69 10.25 -3.36
CA LEU A 106 -12.70 10.98 -2.56
C LEU A 106 -11.29 10.88 -3.15
N ASP A 107 -11.12 10.20 -4.28
CA ASP A 107 -9.82 10.10 -4.90
C ASP A 107 -9.40 11.46 -5.48
N ILE A 108 -8.28 11.96 -4.97
CA ILE A 108 -7.61 13.11 -5.58
C ILE A 108 -6.91 12.53 -6.80
N VAL A 109 -7.56 12.62 -7.96
CA VAL A 109 -6.95 12.22 -9.23
C VAL A 109 -5.63 12.96 -9.32
N LYS A 110 -4.55 12.26 -9.03
CA LYS A 110 -3.21 12.71 -9.40
C LYS A 110 -3.16 12.60 -10.92
N SER A 111 -3.66 13.64 -11.59
CA SER A 111 -3.34 13.77 -13.00
C SER A 111 -1.83 13.71 -13.08
N GLU A 112 -1.30 12.65 -13.66
CA GLU A 112 0.09 12.56 -14.02
C GLU A 112 0.35 13.75 -14.95
N ILE A 113 0.94 14.81 -14.41
CA ILE A 113 1.42 15.89 -15.25
C ILE A 113 2.64 15.30 -15.94
N PRO A 114 2.64 15.21 -17.29
CA PRO A 114 3.80 14.75 -18.00
C PRO A 114 5.02 15.55 -17.54
N TRP A 115 6.13 14.87 -17.27
CA TRP A 115 7.36 15.54 -16.89
C TRP A 115 7.77 16.50 -18.01
N GLU A 116 7.84 17.78 -17.70
CA GLU A 116 8.36 18.81 -18.60
C GLU A 116 9.65 19.37 -18.01
N LYS A 117 10.67 19.56 -18.87
CA LYS A 117 12.04 19.91 -18.47
C LYS A 117 12.18 21.16 -17.57
N ASN A 118 11.18 22.01 -17.45
CA ASN A 118 11.22 23.23 -16.65
C ASN A 118 10.04 23.34 -15.68
N LEU A 119 9.32 22.24 -15.44
CA LEU A 119 8.18 22.24 -14.53
C LEU A 119 8.65 22.16 -13.07
N ILE A 120 8.33 23.18 -12.28
CA ILE A 120 8.46 23.16 -10.83
C ILE A 120 7.12 22.73 -10.24
N SER A 121 7.05 21.50 -9.74
CA SER A 121 5.81 20.94 -9.19
C SER A 121 5.75 21.09 -7.67
N PHE A 122 4.68 21.72 -7.17
CA PHE A 122 4.35 21.80 -5.74
C PHE A 122 3.32 20.73 -5.31
N LYS A 123 3.02 19.75 -6.17
CA LYS A 123 2.00 18.71 -5.89
C LYS A 123 2.51 17.56 -5.06
N SER A 124 3.80 17.29 -5.05
CA SER A 124 4.37 16.08 -4.46
C SER A 124 5.33 16.41 -3.33
N ILE A 125 5.13 15.78 -2.20
CA ILE A 125 6.07 15.74 -1.06
C ILE A 125 7.01 14.53 -1.18
N SER A 126 7.41 14.14 -2.39
CA SER A 126 8.41 13.08 -2.59
C SER A 126 9.80 13.61 -2.29
N PRO A 127 10.64 12.83 -1.56
CA PRO A 127 12.05 13.18 -1.39
C PRO A 127 12.75 13.31 -2.73
N ASP A 128 13.79 14.14 -2.76
CA ASP A 128 14.66 14.29 -3.92
C ASP A 128 15.46 13.01 -4.15
N GLY A 129 15.17 12.31 -5.25
CA GLY A 129 15.79 11.03 -5.58
C GLY A 129 17.30 11.11 -5.81
N GLU A 130 17.85 12.28 -6.18
CA GLU A 130 19.28 12.48 -6.37
C GLU A 130 20.06 12.53 -5.03
N LEU A 131 19.34 12.72 -3.94
CA LEU A 131 19.94 12.66 -2.61
C LEU A 131 20.15 11.22 -2.12
N PHE A 132 19.50 10.22 -2.74
CA PHE A 132 19.60 8.82 -2.31
C PHE A 132 21.00 8.25 -2.56
N ASP A 133 21.53 7.55 -1.58
CA ASP A 133 22.78 6.82 -1.71
C ASP A 133 22.53 5.43 -2.32
N MET A 134 22.48 5.39 -3.65
CA MET A 134 22.23 4.17 -4.40
C MET A 134 23.32 3.12 -4.24
N GLU A 135 24.59 3.53 -4.01
CA GLU A 135 25.68 2.58 -3.83
C GLU A 135 25.59 1.87 -2.48
N GLU A 136 25.27 2.60 -1.41
CA GLU A 136 25.04 1.98 -0.10
C GLU A 136 23.77 1.10 -0.11
N PHE A 137 22.73 1.48 -0.87
CA PHE A 137 21.56 0.64 -1.05
C PHE A 137 21.86 -0.66 -1.80
N LYS A 138 22.64 -0.59 -2.89
CA LYS A 138 23.11 -1.79 -3.61
C LYS A 138 23.93 -2.71 -2.72
N LYS A 139 24.83 -2.16 -1.90
CA LYS A 139 25.63 -2.94 -0.94
C LYS A 139 24.72 -3.65 0.07
N ALA A 140 23.74 -2.94 0.64
CA ALA A 140 22.79 -3.52 1.60
C ALA A 140 21.98 -4.67 0.95
N PHE A 141 21.52 -4.48 -0.29
CA PHE A 141 20.83 -5.50 -1.07
C PHE A 141 21.69 -6.77 -1.26
N LEU A 142 22.92 -6.61 -1.79
CA LEU A 142 23.82 -7.73 -2.07
C LEU A 142 24.23 -8.46 -0.77
N ASN A 143 24.54 -7.72 0.28
CA ASN A 143 24.90 -8.29 1.58
C ASN A 143 23.75 -9.12 2.15
N ARG A 144 22.51 -8.59 2.11
CA ARG A 144 21.37 -9.30 2.69
C ARG A 144 21.05 -10.59 1.93
N ILE A 145 21.07 -10.55 0.61
CA ILE A 145 20.89 -11.76 -0.21
C ILE A 145 21.99 -12.78 0.04
N SER A 146 23.25 -12.33 0.17
CA SER A 146 24.37 -13.23 0.45
C SER A 146 24.25 -13.92 1.81
N ILE A 147 23.70 -13.25 2.83
CA ILE A 147 23.55 -13.81 4.19
C ILE A 147 22.34 -14.74 4.27
N GLU A 148 21.18 -14.32 3.76
CA GLU A 148 19.93 -15.07 3.91
C GLU A 148 19.71 -16.13 2.80
N GLY A 149 20.32 -15.92 1.63
CA GLY A 149 20.13 -16.76 0.47
C GLY A 149 18.67 -16.86 0.05
N HIS A 150 18.23 -18.06 -0.31
CA HIS A 150 16.86 -18.31 -0.75
C HIS A 150 15.79 -18.11 0.34
N LYS A 151 16.18 -18.08 1.61
CA LYS A 151 15.23 -17.96 2.74
C LYS A 151 14.45 -16.63 2.70
N ILE A 152 15.11 -15.54 2.29
CA ILE A 152 14.49 -14.21 2.22
C ILE A 152 13.44 -14.10 1.10
N LEU A 153 13.44 -15.04 0.15
CA LEU A 153 12.51 -15.10 -0.98
C LEU A 153 11.27 -15.96 -0.68
N ASN A 154 11.23 -16.62 0.47
CA ASN A 154 10.09 -17.42 0.90
C ASN A 154 9.04 -16.57 1.62
N TYR A 155 7.90 -17.20 1.94
CA TYR A 155 6.92 -16.60 2.84
C TYR A 155 7.57 -16.25 4.18
N GLY A 156 7.27 -15.03 4.64
CA GLY A 156 7.68 -14.55 5.95
C GLY A 156 6.57 -14.62 6.99
N TYR A 157 6.82 -13.97 8.11
CA TYR A 157 5.84 -13.85 9.19
C TYR A 157 4.98 -12.60 8.98
N ALA A 158 3.69 -12.68 9.35
CA ALA A 158 2.77 -11.54 9.22
C ALA A 158 3.23 -10.32 10.02
N LYS A 159 3.78 -10.53 11.21
CA LYS A 159 4.35 -9.46 12.02
C LYS A 159 5.53 -8.75 11.35
N GLY A 160 6.33 -9.46 10.57
CA GLY A 160 7.46 -8.93 9.81
C GLY A 160 8.78 -9.65 10.06
N TYR A 161 9.85 -9.09 9.51
CA TYR A 161 11.21 -9.59 9.63
C TYR A 161 11.79 -9.29 11.01
N LYS A 162 12.01 -10.32 11.81
CA LYS A 162 12.39 -10.20 13.22
C LYS A 162 13.57 -9.28 13.49
N PRO A 163 14.69 -9.33 12.74
CA PRO A 163 15.80 -8.40 12.97
C PRO A 163 15.44 -6.94 12.77
N LEU A 164 14.52 -6.64 11.83
CA LEU A 164 14.03 -5.27 11.61
C LEU A 164 13.13 -4.81 12.76
N ILE A 165 12.25 -5.69 13.25
CA ILE A 165 11.41 -5.42 14.44
C ILE A 165 12.27 -5.09 15.65
N GLU A 166 13.29 -5.90 15.93
CA GLU A 166 14.24 -5.67 17.05
C GLU A 166 15.00 -4.35 16.89
N TYR A 167 15.37 -3.99 15.66
CA TYR A 167 15.99 -2.70 15.36
C TYR A 167 15.04 -1.55 15.67
N PHE A 168 13.80 -1.63 15.22
CA PHE A 168 12.81 -0.57 15.44
C PHE A 168 12.41 -0.43 16.92
N LEU A 169 12.35 -1.50 17.69
CA LEU A 169 12.16 -1.40 19.14
C LEU A 169 13.27 -0.57 19.78
N LYS A 170 14.54 -0.88 19.49
CA LYS A 170 15.69 -0.10 19.98
C LYS A 170 15.68 1.35 19.47
N TYR A 171 15.26 1.55 18.23
CA TYR A 171 15.13 2.88 17.65
C TYR A 171 14.09 3.73 18.39
N MET A 172 12.97 3.13 18.80
CA MET A 172 11.94 3.81 19.59
C MET A 172 12.39 4.01 21.05
N GLU A 173 13.12 3.07 21.65
CA GLU A 173 13.77 3.24 22.95
C GLU A 173 14.72 4.45 22.96
N ALA A 174 15.52 4.63 21.90
CA ALA A 174 16.40 5.78 21.74
C ALA A 174 15.65 7.13 21.63
N LYS A 175 14.35 7.09 21.25
CA LYS A 175 13.45 8.25 21.26
C LYS A 175 12.75 8.48 22.62
N GLY A 176 13.05 7.65 23.62
CA GLY A 176 12.48 7.75 24.97
C GLY A 176 11.20 6.94 25.19
N VAL A 177 10.79 6.08 24.25
CA VAL A 177 9.61 5.25 24.40
C VAL A 177 9.92 4.00 25.21
N ASP A 178 9.15 3.72 26.26
CA ASP A 178 9.20 2.43 26.96
C ASP A 178 8.55 1.33 26.09
N THR A 179 9.39 0.40 25.62
CA THR A 179 8.98 -0.70 24.74
C THR A 179 8.71 -2.02 25.47
N THR A 180 8.79 -2.07 26.81
CA THR A 180 8.71 -3.31 27.60
C THR A 180 7.40 -4.10 27.37
N SER A 181 6.27 -3.39 27.30
CA SER A 181 4.94 -3.97 27.03
C SER A 181 4.55 -3.91 25.56
N LYS A 182 5.38 -3.28 24.70
CA LYS A 182 5.07 -3.01 23.31
C LYS A 182 5.63 -4.10 22.39
N ASP A 183 5.12 -4.11 21.16
CA ASP A 183 5.66 -4.88 20.06
C ASP A 183 5.45 -4.08 18.74
N ILE A 184 6.00 -4.60 17.66
CA ILE A 184 5.93 -3.95 16.36
C ILE A 184 5.37 -4.91 15.31
N ILE A 185 4.53 -4.38 14.42
CA ILE A 185 4.14 -5.01 13.17
C ILE A 185 4.59 -4.16 11.99
N ILE A 186 5.22 -4.79 11.00
CA ILE A 186 5.68 -4.12 9.79
C ILE A 186 4.52 -3.99 8.81
N THR A 187 4.39 -2.82 8.18
CA THR A 187 3.31 -2.47 7.25
C THR A 187 3.85 -2.00 5.90
N ASN A 188 3.01 -1.96 4.87
CA ASN A 188 3.33 -1.36 3.57
C ASN A 188 3.22 0.18 3.62
N GLY A 189 3.98 0.78 4.53
CA GLY A 189 3.97 2.21 4.83
C GLY A 189 2.81 2.62 5.74
N PHE A 190 2.71 3.93 6.01
CA PHE A 190 1.70 4.55 6.86
C PHE A 190 0.26 4.18 6.49
N THR A 191 -0.06 4.22 5.19
CA THR A 191 -1.43 4.01 4.68
C THR A 191 -2.01 2.67 5.12
N GLU A 192 -1.24 1.57 4.98
CA GLU A 192 -1.67 0.25 5.45
C GLU A 192 -1.78 0.23 6.98
N GLY A 193 -0.84 0.88 7.69
CA GLY A 193 -0.87 0.92 9.15
C GLY A 193 -2.15 1.54 9.68
N LEU A 194 -2.51 2.73 9.18
CA LEU A 194 -3.74 3.39 9.58
C LEU A 194 -4.97 2.56 9.19
N GLU A 195 -5.02 2.05 7.97
CA GLU A 195 -6.15 1.28 7.46
C GLU A 195 -6.36 -0.03 8.24
N MET A 196 -5.29 -0.69 8.68
CA MET A 196 -5.38 -1.88 9.55
C MET A 196 -5.95 -1.54 10.94
N LEU A 197 -5.51 -0.43 11.54
CA LEU A 197 -6.04 0.03 12.83
C LEU A 197 -7.53 0.34 12.74
N LEU A 198 -7.95 1.09 11.72
CA LEU A 198 -9.37 1.41 11.54
C LEU A 198 -10.20 0.16 11.26
N THR A 199 -9.69 -0.78 10.46
CA THR A 199 -10.36 -2.06 10.20
C THR A 199 -10.56 -2.87 11.49
N ALA A 200 -9.56 -2.87 12.39
CA ALA A 200 -9.59 -3.68 13.60
C ALA A 200 -10.44 -3.08 14.73
N TYR A 201 -10.48 -1.76 14.83
CA TYR A 201 -10.95 -1.09 16.05
C TYR A 201 -12.08 -0.09 15.84
N THR A 202 -12.56 0.12 14.60
CA THR A 202 -13.64 1.07 14.36
C THR A 202 -14.82 0.45 13.61
N ASN A 203 -15.99 1.03 13.85
CA ASN A 203 -17.22 0.75 13.12
C ASN A 203 -17.69 2.00 12.39
N LYS A 204 -18.53 1.83 11.38
CA LYS A 204 -19.19 2.96 10.69
C LYS A 204 -19.95 3.82 11.71
N GLY A 205 -19.72 5.12 11.68
CA GLY A 205 -20.31 6.12 12.57
C GLY A 205 -19.48 6.40 13.84
N ASP A 206 -18.40 5.66 14.09
CA ASP A 206 -17.47 6.04 15.16
C ASP A 206 -16.82 7.38 14.86
N LYS A 207 -16.56 8.16 15.92
CA LYS A 207 -15.96 9.49 15.80
C LYS A 207 -14.46 9.46 16.04
N ILE A 208 -13.73 10.22 15.23
CA ILE A 208 -12.27 10.41 15.36
C ILE A 208 -11.95 11.89 15.38
N ILE A 209 -11.10 12.32 16.31
CA ILE A 209 -10.57 13.69 16.35
C ILE A 209 -9.25 13.76 15.61
N CYS A 210 -9.04 14.84 14.85
CA CYS A 210 -7.75 15.15 14.24
C CYS A 210 -7.52 16.68 14.20
N GLU A 211 -6.30 17.08 13.93
CA GLU A 211 -5.96 18.46 13.62
C GLU A 211 -6.67 18.94 12.35
N ASN A 212 -7.00 20.23 12.28
CA ASN A 212 -7.61 20.86 11.10
C ASN A 212 -6.82 22.15 10.72
N PRO A 213 -6.08 22.11 9.59
CA PRO A 213 -5.98 21.04 8.59
C PRO A 213 -5.17 19.82 9.05
N THR A 214 -5.26 18.70 8.34
CA THR A 214 -4.40 17.52 8.53
C THR A 214 -4.20 16.73 7.24
N HIS A 215 -3.47 15.62 7.29
CA HIS A 215 -3.09 14.79 6.15
C HIS A 215 -4.31 14.25 5.35
N ASN A 216 -4.44 14.69 4.11
CA ASN A 216 -5.61 14.39 3.27
C ASN A 216 -5.85 12.90 3.03
N THR A 217 -4.77 12.08 2.90
CA THR A 217 -4.89 10.63 2.75
C THR A 217 -5.46 9.99 4.03
N ALA A 218 -5.07 10.47 5.21
CA ALA A 218 -5.64 9.99 6.47
C ALA A 218 -7.15 10.30 6.54
N ILE A 219 -7.54 11.52 6.20
CA ILE A 219 -8.98 11.91 6.11
C ILE A 219 -9.74 11.01 5.12
N LYS A 220 -9.15 10.74 3.95
CA LYS A 220 -9.77 9.83 2.96
C LYS A 220 -10.02 8.46 3.56
N ILE A 221 -9.01 7.86 4.18
CA ILE A 221 -9.11 6.52 4.79
C ILE A 221 -10.19 6.51 5.87
N MET A 222 -10.19 7.48 6.79
CA MET A 222 -11.19 7.59 7.85
C MET A 222 -12.61 7.67 7.28
N LYS A 223 -12.82 8.54 6.29
CA LYS A 223 -14.14 8.72 5.64
C LYS A 223 -14.61 7.47 4.89
N VAL A 224 -13.69 6.76 4.23
CA VAL A 224 -14.03 5.52 3.50
C VAL A 224 -14.43 4.40 4.47
N HIS A 225 -13.88 4.38 5.68
CA HIS A 225 -14.33 3.52 6.79
C HIS A 225 -15.67 3.98 7.40
N GLY A 226 -16.22 5.09 6.93
CA GLY A 226 -17.51 5.62 7.40
C GLY A 226 -17.42 6.31 8.76
N LEU A 227 -16.24 6.80 9.13
CA LEU A 227 -16.03 7.52 10.40
C LEU A 227 -16.47 8.98 10.30
N ASP A 228 -16.97 9.52 11.41
CA ASP A 228 -17.24 10.93 11.59
C ASP A 228 -15.96 11.63 12.06
N VAL A 229 -15.35 12.44 11.17
CA VAL A 229 -14.08 13.12 11.43
C VAL A 229 -14.35 14.49 12.01
N ILE A 230 -13.90 14.74 13.25
CA ILE A 230 -13.97 16.00 13.96
C ILE A 230 -12.60 16.68 13.84
N GLY A 231 -12.55 17.81 13.11
CA GLY A 231 -11.34 18.61 12.95
C GLY A 231 -11.25 19.68 14.02
N VAL A 232 -10.19 19.66 14.83
CA VAL A 232 -9.91 20.68 15.84
C VAL A 232 -8.95 21.72 15.27
N PRO A 233 -9.24 23.03 15.39
CA PRO A 233 -8.37 24.09 14.87
C PRO A 233 -6.93 23.99 15.40
N MET A 234 -5.98 24.48 14.61
CA MET A 234 -4.58 24.59 15.00
C MET A 234 -4.22 26.02 15.37
N THR A 235 -3.28 26.13 16.28
CA THR A 235 -2.57 27.35 16.66
C THR A 235 -1.13 27.31 16.11
N GLU A 236 -0.33 28.33 16.35
CA GLU A 236 1.08 28.37 15.91
C GLU A 236 1.97 27.28 16.52
N ASP A 237 1.55 26.64 17.61
CA ASP A 237 2.28 25.62 18.36
C ASP A 237 1.61 24.22 18.34
N GLY A 238 0.60 24.04 17.50
CA GLY A 238 -0.14 22.78 17.33
C GLY A 238 -1.65 22.91 17.55
N ILE A 239 -2.30 21.82 17.93
CA ILE A 239 -3.76 21.76 18.12
C ILE A 239 -4.22 22.70 19.25
N ASP A 240 -5.37 23.36 19.09
CA ASP A 240 -5.96 24.20 20.13
C ASP A 240 -6.47 23.35 21.29
N LEU A 241 -5.96 23.59 22.51
CA LEU A 241 -6.27 22.77 23.70
C LEU A 241 -7.70 22.96 24.21
N ASN A 242 -8.26 24.17 24.07
CA ASN A 242 -9.61 24.45 24.55
C ASN A 242 -10.65 23.78 23.65
N GLU A 243 -10.49 23.93 22.34
CA GLU A 243 -11.33 23.28 21.34
C GLU A 243 -11.20 21.76 21.38
N LEU A 244 -9.98 21.25 21.65
CA LEU A 244 -9.73 19.83 21.85
C LEU A 244 -10.50 19.31 23.08
N GLU A 245 -10.38 19.98 24.22
CA GLU A 245 -11.06 19.56 25.46
C GLU A 245 -12.59 19.62 25.29
N GLU A 246 -13.12 20.65 24.67
CA GLU A 246 -14.55 20.78 24.38
C GLU A 246 -15.03 19.64 23.47
N SER A 247 -14.27 19.31 22.42
CA SER A 247 -14.57 18.23 21.51
C SER A 247 -14.56 16.86 22.20
N LEU A 248 -13.57 16.60 23.06
CA LEU A 248 -13.46 15.35 23.84
C LEU A 248 -14.59 15.23 24.86
N LYS A 249 -15.02 16.33 25.48
CA LYS A 249 -16.09 16.35 26.47
C LYS A 249 -17.46 16.07 25.86
N ASN A 250 -17.72 16.63 24.67
CA ASN A 250 -19.05 16.64 24.07
C ASN A 250 -19.33 15.49 23.11
N ASN A 251 -18.33 14.63 22.85
CA ASN A 251 -18.46 13.54 21.88
C ASN A 251 -17.90 12.23 22.46
N ASP A 252 -18.49 11.12 22.04
CA ASP A 252 -17.93 9.77 22.24
C ASP A 252 -16.88 9.52 21.16
N ILE A 253 -15.62 9.76 21.50
CA ILE A 253 -14.49 9.71 20.56
C ILE A 253 -13.80 8.36 20.66
N LYS A 254 -13.62 7.72 19.50
CA LYS A 254 -12.95 6.42 19.40
C LYS A 254 -11.42 6.54 19.42
N PHE A 255 -10.85 7.51 18.68
CA PHE A 255 -9.42 7.79 18.60
C PHE A 255 -9.15 9.28 18.37
N GLY A 256 -7.97 9.73 18.82
CA GLY A 256 -7.32 10.92 18.31
C GLY A 256 -6.27 10.55 17.26
N TYR A 257 -6.23 11.24 16.12
CA TYR A 257 -5.16 11.12 15.11
C TYR A 257 -4.36 12.40 15.08
N LEU A 258 -3.05 12.34 15.37
CA LEU A 258 -2.17 13.50 15.54
C LEU A 258 -0.87 13.35 14.77
N ILE A 259 -0.36 14.47 14.22
CA ILE A 259 0.96 14.59 13.56
C ILE A 259 1.80 15.61 14.34
N PRO A 260 2.44 15.24 15.45
CA PRO A 260 3.07 16.20 16.34
C PRO A 260 4.40 16.77 15.84
N SER A 261 5.00 16.17 14.79
CA SER A 261 6.30 16.59 14.25
C SER A 261 6.18 16.92 12.77
N TYR A 262 6.60 18.14 12.38
CA TYR A 262 6.56 18.62 10.98
C TYR A 262 5.21 18.34 10.32
N HIS A 263 4.19 18.79 11.01
CA HIS A 263 2.79 18.54 10.69
C HIS A 263 2.45 18.74 9.20
N ASN A 264 1.77 17.81 8.61
CA ASN A 264 1.29 17.90 7.23
C ASN A 264 -0.15 18.43 7.19
N PRO A 265 -0.43 19.68 6.68
CA PRO A 265 0.44 20.42 5.75
C PRO A 265 1.18 21.62 6.35
N THR A 266 1.10 21.90 7.65
CA THR A 266 1.52 23.20 8.21
C THR A 266 3.02 23.31 8.51
N GLY A 267 3.75 22.18 8.60
CA GLY A 267 5.15 22.16 9.01
C GLY A 267 5.41 22.45 10.49
N ILE A 268 4.37 22.61 11.31
CA ILE A 268 4.47 22.92 12.74
C ILE A 268 5.09 21.73 13.49
N VAL A 269 5.94 22.03 14.46
CA VAL A 269 6.46 21.07 15.43
C VAL A 269 5.84 21.38 16.80
N MET A 270 4.99 20.46 17.27
CA MET A 270 4.38 20.57 18.59
C MET A 270 5.44 20.44 19.67
N LYS A 271 5.58 21.48 20.50
CA LYS A 271 6.57 21.55 21.61
C LYS A 271 6.25 20.54 22.71
N GLY A 272 7.26 20.15 23.48
CA GLY A 272 7.12 19.14 24.53
C GLY A 272 6.03 19.42 25.55
N GLU A 273 5.89 20.66 26.02
CA GLU A 273 4.81 21.08 26.95
C GLU A 273 3.42 20.91 26.35
N LYS A 274 3.28 21.24 25.05
CA LYS A 274 2.03 21.07 24.32
C LYS A 274 1.69 19.58 24.14
N ARG A 275 2.69 18.74 23.78
CA ARG A 275 2.52 17.25 23.70
C ARG A 275 2.05 16.69 25.03
N TYR A 276 2.64 17.13 26.13
CA TYR A 276 2.25 16.72 27.48
C TYR A 276 0.79 17.12 27.81
N SER A 277 0.39 18.34 27.48
CA SER A 277 -0.98 18.82 27.67
C SER A 277 -1.99 18.04 26.84
N VAL A 278 -1.69 17.80 25.55
CA VAL A 278 -2.50 17.00 24.63
C VAL A 278 -2.64 15.58 25.15
N TYR A 279 -1.52 14.92 25.50
CA TYR A 279 -1.54 13.56 26.06
C TYR A 279 -2.44 13.47 27.31
N ASN A 280 -2.34 14.43 28.24
CA ASN A 280 -3.15 14.43 29.47
C ASN A 280 -4.64 14.66 29.18
N LEU A 281 -5.02 15.46 28.18
CA LEU A 281 -6.41 15.61 27.79
C LEU A 281 -6.97 14.27 27.25
N PHE A 282 -6.30 13.63 26.32
CA PHE A 282 -6.74 12.34 25.80
C PHE A 282 -6.82 11.28 26.91
N LYS A 283 -5.83 11.23 27.80
CA LYS A 283 -5.82 10.34 28.96
C LYS A 283 -7.00 10.64 29.93
N LYS A 284 -7.29 11.90 30.21
CA LYS A 284 -8.39 12.33 31.06
C LYS A 284 -9.74 11.82 30.55
N TYR A 285 -9.94 11.85 29.23
CA TYR A 285 -11.16 11.40 28.59
C TYR A 285 -11.12 9.92 28.14
N ASN A 286 -10.04 9.20 28.48
CA ASN A 286 -9.83 7.80 28.11
C ASN A 286 -9.93 7.52 26.62
N VAL A 287 -9.41 8.43 25.78
CA VAL A 287 -9.38 8.30 24.32
C VAL A 287 -7.96 7.96 23.86
N PRO A 288 -7.73 6.83 23.20
CA PRO A 288 -6.41 6.47 22.69
C PRO A 288 -5.98 7.35 21.52
N ILE A 289 -4.66 7.54 21.39
CA ILE A 289 -4.02 8.38 20.35
C ILE A 289 -3.40 7.48 19.29
N ILE A 290 -3.64 7.80 18.03
CA ILE A 290 -2.84 7.34 16.88
C ILE A 290 -1.87 8.46 16.53
N GLU A 291 -0.60 8.26 16.85
CA GLU A 291 0.48 9.20 16.54
C GLU A 291 1.12 8.86 15.20
N ASP A 292 1.11 9.79 14.26
CA ASP A 292 1.81 9.69 12.99
C ASP A 292 3.22 10.26 13.12
N GLY A 293 4.20 9.37 13.15
CA GLY A 293 5.64 9.70 13.27
C GLY A 293 6.26 10.19 11.96
N PHE A 294 5.52 11.01 11.24
CA PHE A 294 5.94 11.55 9.96
C PHE A 294 7.08 12.56 10.10
N ASN A 295 8.14 12.39 9.29
CA ASN A 295 9.27 13.34 9.16
C ASN A 295 10.05 13.72 10.44
N GLU A 296 9.92 13.01 11.54
CA GLU A 296 10.57 13.36 12.81
C GLU A 296 12.09 13.55 12.69
N GLU A 297 12.73 12.87 11.75
CA GLU A 297 14.17 12.93 11.53
C GLU A 297 14.63 14.17 10.75
N LEU A 298 13.73 14.94 10.13
CA LEU A 298 14.08 16.13 9.35
C LEU A 298 14.19 17.38 10.21
N LEU A 299 14.97 17.31 11.28
CA LEU A 299 15.28 18.42 12.17
C LEU A 299 16.24 19.41 11.49
N TYR A 300 15.86 20.69 11.36
CA TYR A 300 16.74 21.70 10.77
C TYR A 300 17.41 22.59 11.83
N ASN A 301 16.63 23.17 12.73
CA ASN A 301 17.10 24.15 13.70
C ASN A 301 16.74 23.81 15.14
N SER A 302 15.93 22.78 15.38
CA SER A 302 15.41 22.45 16.70
C SER A 302 16.13 21.28 17.36
N THR A 303 15.98 21.18 18.68
CA THR A 303 16.27 19.97 19.42
C THR A 303 15.21 18.92 19.14
N HIS A 304 15.60 17.65 19.15
CA HIS A 304 14.65 16.54 19.04
C HIS A 304 13.58 16.66 20.13
N VAL A 305 12.31 16.57 19.75
CA VAL A 305 11.19 16.47 20.68
C VAL A 305 10.71 15.03 20.67
N SER A 306 10.76 14.37 21.83
CA SER A 306 10.30 12.98 21.96
C SER A 306 8.83 12.82 21.51
N PRO A 307 8.46 11.71 20.87
CA PRO A 307 7.08 11.46 20.46
C PRO A 307 6.12 11.45 21.64
N ILE A 308 4.82 11.64 21.39
CA ILE A 308 3.78 11.52 22.42
C ILE A 308 3.82 10.10 23.05
N ALA A 309 4.13 9.10 22.25
CA ALA A 309 4.32 7.72 22.72
C ALA A 309 5.35 7.58 23.85
N ALA A 310 6.34 8.49 23.95
CA ALA A 310 7.29 8.50 25.06
C ALA A 310 6.67 8.95 26.39
N LEU A 311 5.55 9.68 26.37
CA LEU A 311 4.83 10.11 27.56
C LEU A 311 3.98 9.00 28.16
N ASP A 312 3.73 7.93 27.41
CA ASP A 312 2.83 6.83 27.82
C ASP A 312 3.44 5.89 28.87
N ASN A 313 4.77 5.96 29.11
CA ASN A 313 5.50 5.27 30.19
C ASN A 313 5.07 3.80 30.36
N GLY A 314 5.09 3.00 29.32
CA GLY A 314 4.65 1.60 29.33
C GLY A 314 3.13 1.40 29.34
N GLY A 315 2.34 2.47 29.25
CA GLY A 315 0.89 2.42 29.06
C GLY A 315 0.49 1.93 27.67
N SER A 316 -0.80 1.82 27.41
CA SER A 316 -1.37 1.34 26.14
C SER A 316 -2.19 2.40 25.39
N GLY A 317 -2.12 3.67 25.83
CA GLY A 317 -2.94 4.77 25.31
C GLY A 317 -2.46 5.35 23.98
N VAL A 318 -1.21 5.08 23.57
CA VAL A 318 -0.64 5.63 22.33
C VAL A 318 -0.20 4.52 21.40
N ILE A 319 -0.71 4.58 20.17
CA ILE A 319 -0.31 3.74 19.03
C ILE A 319 0.50 4.64 18.09
N TYR A 320 1.76 4.28 17.84
CA TYR A 320 2.66 5.03 16.97
C TYR A 320 2.77 4.37 15.59
N ILE A 321 2.58 5.13 14.52
CA ILE A 321 2.79 4.68 13.15
C ILE A 321 4.03 5.37 12.60
N GLY A 322 5.07 4.60 12.31
CA GLY A 322 6.32 5.09 11.72
C GLY A 322 6.47 4.75 10.25
N SER A 323 7.20 5.59 9.52
CA SER A 323 7.53 5.33 8.12
C SER A 323 8.79 6.10 7.71
N PHE A 324 9.65 5.47 6.93
CA PHE A 324 10.81 6.13 6.32
C PHE A 324 10.59 6.60 4.87
N SER A 325 9.34 6.56 4.40
CA SER A 325 9.01 6.91 3.00
C SER A 325 9.41 8.32 2.61
N LYS A 326 9.55 9.26 3.58
CA LYS A 326 9.88 10.66 3.31
C LYS A 326 11.33 11.02 3.63
N ILE A 327 12.02 10.17 4.34
CA ILE A 327 13.40 10.40 4.78
C ILE A 327 14.42 9.45 4.12
N LEU A 328 13.92 8.37 3.50
CA LEU A 328 14.69 7.46 2.64
C LEU A 328 14.08 7.43 1.25
N PHE A 329 13.61 6.26 0.80
CA PHE A 329 13.02 6.08 -0.53
C PHE A 329 11.58 5.58 -0.40
N PRO A 330 10.60 6.35 -0.89
CA PRO A 330 9.19 5.99 -0.75
C PRO A 330 8.82 4.66 -1.44
N GLY A 331 9.62 4.25 -2.44
CA GLY A 331 9.42 3.02 -3.20
C GLY A 331 9.62 1.73 -2.41
N ILE A 332 10.33 1.76 -1.27
CA ILE A 332 10.56 0.56 -0.45
C ILE A 332 9.28 0.07 0.26
N ARG A 333 8.28 0.95 0.41
CA ARG A 333 6.99 0.62 1.01
C ARG A 333 7.07 -0.08 2.37
N VAL A 334 7.96 0.35 3.25
CA VAL A 334 8.08 -0.17 4.62
C VAL A 334 7.71 0.92 5.64
N GLY A 335 6.76 0.58 6.50
CA GLY A 335 6.38 1.31 7.71
C GLY A 335 6.19 0.33 8.86
N TRP A 336 5.84 0.83 10.03
CA TRP A 336 5.57 -0.02 11.20
C TRP A 336 4.53 0.61 12.11
N ILE A 337 3.88 -0.24 12.90
CA ILE A 337 3.06 0.19 14.03
C ILE A 337 3.76 -0.31 15.30
N LEU A 338 3.98 0.59 16.26
CA LEU A 338 4.36 0.26 17.63
C LEU A 338 3.13 0.43 18.53
N ALA A 339 2.75 -0.63 19.25
CA ALA A 339 1.62 -0.61 20.16
C ALA A 339 1.80 -1.68 21.25
N ASP A 340 0.85 -1.72 22.20
CA ASP A 340 0.74 -2.82 23.16
C ASP A 340 0.65 -4.18 22.43
N LYS A 341 1.24 -5.22 23.04
CA LYS A 341 1.29 -6.57 22.44
C LYS A 341 -0.11 -7.10 22.04
N ASN A 342 -1.13 -6.85 22.85
CA ASN A 342 -2.50 -7.30 22.54
C ASN A 342 -3.05 -6.61 21.28
N VAL A 343 -2.70 -5.34 21.06
CA VAL A 343 -3.06 -4.61 19.84
C VAL A 343 -2.35 -5.25 18.63
N ILE A 344 -1.06 -5.51 18.74
CA ILE A 344 -0.28 -6.11 17.66
C ILE A 344 -0.79 -7.51 17.30
N ASP A 345 -1.19 -8.34 18.25
CA ASP A 345 -1.72 -9.69 17.99
C ASP A 345 -3.02 -9.64 17.16
N ILE A 346 -3.90 -8.68 17.45
CA ILE A 346 -5.12 -8.45 16.66
C ILE A 346 -4.74 -7.96 15.24
N LEU A 347 -3.84 -6.99 15.15
CA LEU A 347 -3.40 -6.46 13.84
C LEU A 347 -2.68 -7.52 13.00
N GLU A 348 -1.94 -8.44 13.62
CA GLU A 348 -1.32 -9.56 12.92
C GLU A 348 -2.37 -10.46 12.26
N SER A 349 -3.49 -10.70 12.93
CA SER A 349 -4.61 -11.47 12.38
C SER A 349 -5.30 -10.73 11.22
N VAL A 350 -5.53 -9.42 11.36
CA VAL A 350 -6.06 -8.57 10.29
C VAL A 350 -5.12 -8.57 9.07
N LYS A 351 -3.80 -8.46 9.31
CA LYS A 351 -2.81 -8.47 8.24
C LYS A 351 -2.83 -9.77 7.45
N ARG A 352 -2.96 -10.93 8.10
CA ARG A 352 -3.09 -12.22 7.40
C ARG A 352 -4.29 -12.26 6.45
N CYS A 353 -5.39 -11.59 6.81
CA CYS A 353 -6.56 -11.47 5.94
C CYS A 353 -6.33 -10.54 4.74
N LYS A 354 -5.42 -9.56 4.85
CA LYS A 354 -5.19 -8.55 3.80
C LYS A 354 -4.12 -8.98 2.79
N ASN A 355 -2.92 -9.28 3.26
CA ASN A 355 -1.75 -9.49 2.38
C ASN A 355 -0.72 -10.47 2.93
N ILE A 356 -1.09 -11.28 3.91
CA ILE A 356 -0.22 -12.27 4.56
C ILE A 356 0.94 -11.62 5.30
N HIS A 357 1.84 -10.92 4.61
CA HIS A 357 2.98 -10.17 5.16
C HIS A 357 3.46 -9.09 4.19
N THR A 358 4.17 -8.09 4.70
CA THR A 358 4.94 -7.14 3.88
C THR A 358 6.17 -7.85 3.29
N SER A 359 6.65 -7.40 2.12
CA SER A 359 7.81 -7.99 1.43
C SER A 359 9.00 -8.22 2.39
N PHE A 360 9.39 -9.47 2.57
CA PHE A 360 10.53 -9.84 3.42
C PHE A 360 11.86 -9.39 2.83
N LEU A 361 11.96 -9.39 1.51
CA LEU A 361 13.14 -8.90 0.81
C LEU A 361 13.39 -7.42 1.12
N ASP A 362 12.37 -6.59 0.98
CA ASP A 362 12.50 -5.15 1.25
C ASP A 362 12.80 -4.86 2.72
N GLN A 363 12.19 -5.61 3.63
CA GLN A 363 12.48 -5.53 5.06
C GLN A 363 13.92 -5.92 5.38
N GLY A 364 14.42 -6.99 4.76
CA GLY A 364 15.79 -7.43 4.96
C GLY A 364 16.81 -6.43 4.42
N ILE A 365 16.56 -5.85 3.24
CA ILE A 365 17.41 -4.81 2.65
C ILE A 365 17.41 -3.56 3.54
N LEU A 366 16.24 -3.11 3.98
CA LEU A 366 16.12 -1.96 4.86
C LEU A 366 16.87 -2.20 6.19
N TYR A 367 16.70 -3.37 6.80
CA TYR A 367 17.44 -3.73 8.01
C TYR A 367 18.96 -3.63 7.81
N GLU A 368 19.48 -4.16 6.70
CA GLU A 368 20.92 -4.10 6.41
C GLU A 368 21.40 -2.67 6.20
N TYR A 369 20.61 -1.84 5.51
CA TYR A 369 20.90 -0.42 5.30
C TYR A 369 20.92 0.36 6.62
N LEU A 370 19.97 0.11 7.51
CA LEU A 370 19.90 0.71 8.84
C LEU A 370 21.07 0.25 9.71
N ARG A 371 21.33 -1.06 9.79
CA ARG A 371 22.38 -1.65 10.62
C ARG A 371 23.78 -1.19 10.23
N SER A 372 24.02 -0.88 8.95
CA SER A 372 25.34 -0.43 8.44
C SER A 372 25.69 1.01 8.80
N GLY A 373 24.78 1.77 9.44
CA GLY A 373 24.94 3.20 9.70
C GLY A 373 24.78 4.08 8.45
N SER A 374 24.30 3.51 7.33
CA SER A 374 24.06 4.26 6.10
C SER A 374 22.90 5.23 6.25
N PHE A 375 21.93 4.87 7.09
CA PHE A 375 20.78 5.73 7.40
C PHE A 375 21.22 7.03 8.09
N GLU A 376 22.04 6.98 9.11
CA GLU A 376 22.51 8.15 9.86
C GLU A 376 23.32 9.10 8.96
N ARG A 377 24.15 8.53 8.07
CA ARG A 377 24.89 9.32 7.07
C ARG A 377 23.94 10.00 6.08
N GLN A 378 22.94 9.27 5.60
CA GLN A 378 21.93 9.78 4.69
C GLN A 378 21.13 10.91 5.33
N ILE A 379 20.61 10.72 6.55
CA ILE A 379 19.87 11.75 7.29
C ILE A 379 20.68 13.02 7.48
N LYS A 380 21.96 12.89 7.84
CA LYS A 380 22.86 14.07 7.98
C LYS A 380 22.98 14.86 6.68
N LYS A 381 23.12 14.17 5.54
CA LYS A 381 23.18 14.78 4.20
C LYS A 381 21.86 15.48 3.86
N VAL A 382 20.75 14.77 4.03
CA VAL A 382 19.40 15.25 3.67
C VAL A 382 19.01 16.46 4.52
N ARG A 383 19.23 16.43 5.83
CA ARG A 383 19.01 17.57 6.73
C ARG A 383 19.71 18.83 6.27
N LYS A 384 20.97 18.74 5.86
CA LYS A 384 21.74 19.89 5.38
C LYS A 384 21.08 20.51 4.15
N VAL A 385 20.78 19.69 3.14
CA VAL A 385 20.22 20.16 1.87
C VAL A 385 18.81 20.75 2.06
N TYR A 386 17.95 20.09 2.83
CA TYR A 386 16.60 20.60 3.05
C TYR A 386 16.55 21.83 3.96
N LYS A 387 17.50 21.95 4.90
CA LYS A 387 17.67 23.19 5.66
C LYS A 387 17.98 24.39 4.75
N GLU A 388 18.94 24.23 3.84
CA GLU A 388 19.30 25.27 2.87
C GLU A 388 18.12 25.63 1.97
N LYS A 389 17.35 24.63 1.49
CA LYS A 389 16.13 24.85 0.70
C LYS A 389 15.04 25.57 1.51
N TYR A 390 14.84 25.20 2.77
CA TYR A 390 13.88 25.84 3.67
C TYR A 390 14.23 27.29 3.93
N GLU A 391 15.48 27.59 4.29
CA GLU A 391 15.96 28.97 4.55
C GLU A 391 15.76 29.86 3.32
N LEU A 392 16.12 29.35 2.13
CA LEU A 392 15.91 30.06 0.86
C LEU A 392 14.41 30.29 0.58
N ALA A 393 13.57 29.27 0.82
CA ALA A 393 12.13 29.42 0.62
C ALA A 393 11.53 30.49 1.54
N VAL A 394 11.91 30.49 2.83
CA VAL A 394 11.47 31.51 3.80
C VAL A 394 11.93 32.91 3.39
N GLU A 395 13.19 33.07 2.95
CA GLU A 395 13.70 34.34 2.44
C GLU A 395 12.88 34.83 1.23
N CYS A 396 12.63 33.96 0.26
CA CYS A 396 11.84 34.31 -0.93
C CYS A 396 10.38 34.64 -0.58
N ILE A 397 9.75 33.90 0.33
CA ILE A 397 8.37 34.17 0.78
C ILE A 397 8.31 35.54 1.46
N ASN A 398 9.22 35.85 2.36
CA ASN A 398 9.27 37.16 3.03
C ASN A 398 9.51 38.29 2.04
N LYS A 399 10.39 38.09 1.05
CA LYS A 399 10.75 39.13 0.08
C LYS A 399 9.65 39.41 -0.95
N TYR A 400 8.96 38.40 -1.44
CA TYR A 400 8.05 38.52 -2.59
C TYR A 400 6.57 38.43 -2.24
N ILE A 401 6.22 37.73 -1.13
CA ILE A 401 4.83 37.56 -0.69
C ILE A 401 4.54 38.43 0.54
N ASN A 402 5.52 38.56 1.44
CA ASN A 402 5.45 39.32 2.69
C ASN A 402 4.19 38.98 3.52
N PRO A 403 4.02 37.72 3.92
CA PRO A 403 2.87 37.29 4.71
C PRO A 403 2.93 37.81 6.13
N THR A 404 1.78 37.88 6.81
CA THR A 404 1.70 38.33 8.21
C THR A 404 2.50 37.41 9.15
N PHE A 405 2.54 36.11 8.84
CA PHE A 405 3.32 35.10 9.57
C PHE A 405 3.62 33.88 8.65
N ILE A 406 4.66 33.15 9.00
CA ILE A 406 4.99 31.86 8.39
C ILE A 406 4.91 30.81 9.49
N TRP A 407 4.05 29.83 9.31
CA TRP A 407 4.00 28.66 10.18
C TRP A 407 4.96 27.60 9.65
N GLY A 408 5.42 26.74 10.57
CA GLY A 408 6.27 25.61 10.25
C GLY A 408 7.75 25.86 10.50
N GLU A 409 8.41 24.82 10.94
CA GLU A 409 9.83 24.83 11.33
C GLU A 409 10.68 23.98 10.36
N GLY A 410 10.06 23.41 9.33
CA GLY A 410 10.71 22.54 8.37
C GLY A 410 9.80 21.44 7.82
N GLY A 411 10.39 20.32 7.44
CA GLY A 411 9.73 19.21 6.77
C GLY A 411 10.18 19.06 5.32
N LEU A 412 9.39 18.36 4.49
CA LEU A 412 9.61 18.22 3.05
C LEU A 412 8.81 19.27 2.28
#